data_285e2b9aaed0c989784bb7166cb819ba
#
_entry.id   285e2b9aaed0c989784bb7166cb819ba
#
_cell.length_a   1.000
_cell.length_b   1.000
_cell.length_c   1.000
_cell.angle_alpha   90.00
_cell.angle_beta   90.00
_cell.angle_gamma   90.00
#
_symmetry.space_group_name_H-M   'P 1'
#
loop_
_entity.id
_entity.type
_entity.pdbx_description
1 polymer ?
#
loop_
_entity_poly.entity_id
_entity_poly.type
_entity_poly.pdbx_seq_one_letter_code
_entity_poly.pdbx_strand_id
1 'polypeptide(L)'
;MMAEMTPTPVLDAATDQTMVINMGPQHPSTHGVLRLLLEIDGETIVRIMPDIGYLHTGIEKTCEAKFYQQVVPMTDRIDYLCPMTNNLAYCLAVEKLLGLEIPPRAQWLRVMLNELTRINSHLVWLGTHALDIGAMTVFLYCFRERENILRLFEAVSGQRMMTSYFRIGGVAIEPPLDFFARVKQFNDAFPERIDEYENLLTQNPIFVNRTKGVAYISKEDGLALSATGPTLRASGVDVDLRRDEPYSGYENFQFKVPLSTDGDVYARYLVRVAELRESQKIVVQALEGIPEGAVKADAPKVVLPDREKMKTQMEALIYHFKIVTEGFTVPEGEVYQAVESPRGEMGYYVVSDGTAKPYRVHMRSPSFANLQTLQKMCEGRLIADVVAAIGSIDIVLGDVDR
;
A
#
# COMPACT_ATOMS: atom_id res chain seq x y z
N MET A 1 25.38 -2.48 26.80
CA MET A 1 25.32 -1.04 26.53
C MET A 1 23.83 -0.75 26.31
N MET A 2 23.14 -0.24 27.34
CA MET A 2 21.74 0.14 27.22
C MET A 2 21.68 1.36 26.29
N ALA A 3 20.91 1.26 25.22
CA ALA A 3 20.61 2.43 24.40
C ALA A 3 19.88 3.44 25.30
N GLU A 4 20.42 4.63 25.42
CA GLU A 4 19.71 5.75 26.02
C GLU A 4 18.43 5.95 25.22
N MET A 5 17.30 5.72 25.87
CA MET A 5 16.01 6.05 25.30
C MET A 5 16.02 7.56 25.02
N THR A 6 15.92 7.93 23.74
CA THR A 6 15.66 9.32 23.37
C THR A 6 14.45 9.80 24.17
N PRO A 7 14.55 10.94 24.85
CA PRO A 7 13.42 11.46 25.63
C PRO A 7 12.24 11.65 24.69
N THR A 8 11.08 11.14 25.10
CA THR A 8 9.80 11.41 24.43
C THR A 8 9.70 12.91 24.17
N PRO A 9 9.41 13.36 22.94
CA PRO A 9 9.28 14.78 22.68
C PRO A 9 8.22 15.36 23.64
N VAL A 10 8.64 16.28 24.47
CA VAL A 10 7.77 17.01 25.39
C VAL A 10 7.37 18.28 24.65
N LEU A 11 6.07 18.48 24.46
CA LEU A 11 5.58 19.81 24.11
C LEU A 11 6.02 20.78 25.19
N ASP A 12 6.60 21.92 24.82
CA ASP A 12 6.94 22.98 25.77
C ASP A 12 5.71 23.27 26.65
N ALA A 13 5.96 23.54 27.93
CA ALA A 13 4.93 23.65 28.94
C ALA A 13 3.71 24.43 28.43
N ALA A 14 2.54 23.78 28.54
CA ALA A 14 1.25 24.39 28.21
C ALA A 14 1.17 25.76 28.90
N THR A 15 0.68 26.76 28.20
CA THR A 15 0.34 28.05 28.84
C THR A 15 -0.82 27.82 29.80
N ASP A 16 -1.06 28.73 30.75
CA ASP A 16 -2.18 28.62 31.71
C ASP A 16 -3.56 28.44 31.07
N GLN A 17 -3.66 28.56 29.72
CA GLN A 17 -4.87 28.48 28.92
C GLN A 17 -4.95 27.19 28.06
N THR A 18 -3.84 26.47 27.83
CA THR A 18 -3.83 25.27 27.00
C THR A 18 -3.66 23.99 27.80
N MET A 19 -4.16 22.89 27.30
CA MET A 19 -4.04 21.56 27.89
C MET A 19 -3.42 20.58 26.90
N VAL A 20 -2.52 19.71 27.38
CA VAL A 20 -1.94 18.62 26.56
C VAL A 20 -2.65 17.33 26.88
N ILE A 21 -3.20 16.69 25.85
CA ILE A 21 -3.85 15.39 25.95
C ILE A 21 -3.17 14.38 25.04
N ASN A 22 -3.26 13.09 25.43
CA ASN A 22 -2.83 11.96 24.59
C ASN A 22 -4.05 11.32 23.93
N MET A 23 -4.02 11.19 22.60
CA MET A 23 -4.95 10.38 21.83
C MET A 23 -4.20 9.15 21.30
N GLY A 24 -4.56 7.97 21.78
CA GLY A 24 -3.81 6.74 21.49
C GLY A 24 -2.62 6.51 22.44
N PRO A 25 -1.78 5.45 22.20
CA PRO A 25 -1.84 4.55 21.05
C PRO A 25 -3.06 3.62 21.00
N GLN A 26 -3.62 3.22 22.15
CA GLN A 26 -4.82 2.39 22.19
C GLN A 26 -6.10 3.25 22.03
N HIS A 27 -6.43 3.59 20.80
CA HIS A 27 -7.64 4.31 20.44
C HIS A 27 -8.15 3.83 19.07
N PRO A 28 -9.45 3.58 18.87
CA PRO A 28 -9.98 3.09 17.58
C PRO A 28 -9.57 3.95 16.38
N SER A 29 -9.71 5.27 16.50
CA SER A 29 -9.42 6.23 15.44
C SER A 29 -7.93 6.49 15.19
N THR A 30 -7.02 5.92 15.99
CA THR A 30 -5.55 5.99 15.80
C THR A 30 -5.00 4.66 15.28
N HIS A 31 -5.83 3.83 14.67
CA HIS A 31 -5.47 2.51 14.14
C HIS A 31 -4.80 1.57 15.17
N GLY A 32 -4.99 1.86 16.47
CA GLY A 32 -4.56 1.04 17.60
C GLY A 32 -3.10 1.23 18.06
N VAL A 33 -2.24 1.90 17.27
CA VAL A 33 -0.79 2.01 17.55
C VAL A 33 -0.19 3.39 17.21
N LEU A 34 -0.99 4.37 16.82
CA LEU A 34 -0.55 5.76 16.67
C LEU A 34 -0.86 6.54 17.96
N ARG A 35 0.14 7.18 18.51
CA ARG A 35 -0.04 8.15 19.59
C ARG A 35 0.01 9.57 19.01
N LEU A 36 -0.96 10.40 19.41
CA LEU A 36 -0.97 11.81 19.09
C LEU A 36 -0.90 12.62 20.37
N LEU A 37 0.06 13.51 20.47
CA LEU A 37 0.12 14.53 21.49
C LEU A 37 -0.62 15.75 20.96
N LEU A 38 -1.73 16.11 21.60
CA LEU A 38 -2.59 17.22 21.22
C LEU A 38 -2.46 18.33 22.26
N GLU A 39 -2.04 19.50 21.83
CA GLU A 39 -2.19 20.72 22.62
C GLU A 39 -3.47 21.40 22.18
N ILE A 40 -4.38 21.65 23.13
CA ILE A 40 -5.72 22.16 22.87
C ILE A 40 -6.03 23.39 23.71
N ASP A 41 -6.77 24.31 23.15
CA ASP A 41 -7.45 25.41 23.83
C ASP A 41 -8.98 25.16 23.75
N GLY A 42 -9.56 24.75 24.85
CA GLY A 42 -10.92 24.20 24.85
C GLY A 42 -11.02 22.93 23.96
N GLU A 43 -11.76 22.99 22.86
CA GLU A 43 -11.85 21.91 21.86
C GLU A 43 -11.01 22.16 20.60
N THR A 44 -10.32 23.32 20.53
CA THR A 44 -9.56 23.72 19.36
C THR A 44 -8.12 23.21 19.46
N ILE A 45 -7.62 22.60 18.40
CA ILE A 45 -6.24 22.12 18.28
C ILE A 45 -5.30 23.32 18.07
N VAL A 46 -4.39 23.52 19.01
CA VAL A 46 -3.29 24.48 18.87
C VAL A 46 -2.11 23.83 18.15
N ARG A 47 -1.80 22.59 18.57
CA ARG A 47 -0.70 21.81 17.99
C ARG A 47 -1.00 20.32 18.06
N ILE A 48 -0.57 19.59 17.05
CA ILE A 48 -0.63 18.12 17.01
C ILE A 48 0.75 17.56 16.67
N MET A 49 1.19 16.55 17.40
CA MET A 49 2.46 15.87 17.17
C MET A 49 2.24 14.36 17.15
N PRO A 50 2.41 13.72 15.98
CA PRO A 50 2.42 12.27 15.88
C PRO A 50 3.66 11.68 16.58
N ASP A 51 3.44 10.67 17.41
CA ASP A 51 4.47 9.88 18.08
C ASP A 51 4.34 8.44 17.55
N ILE A 52 5.35 7.99 16.81
CA ILE A 52 5.36 6.74 16.04
C ILE A 52 6.39 5.76 16.61
N GLY A 53 6.42 4.53 16.10
CA GLY A 53 7.37 3.50 16.53
C GLY A 53 6.74 2.36 17.34
N TYR A 54 5.49 2.44 17.70
CA TYR A 54 4.81 1.39 18.49
C TYR A 54 4.62 0.07 17.75
N LEU A 55 4.79 0.06 16.41
CA LEU A 55 4.79 -1.14 15.57
C LEU A 55 6.14 -1.37 14.88
N HIS A 56 7.21 -0.68 15.32
CA HIS A 56 8.53 -0.86 14.72
C HIS A 56 9.11 -2.23 15.05
N THR A 57 9.42 -2.99 14.02
CA THR A 57 9.97 -4.36 14.14
C THR A 57 11.35 -4.52 13.50
N GLY A 58 11.93 -3.45 12.99
CA GLY A 58 13.25 -3.43 12.36
C GLY A 58 13.33 -4.26 11.07
N ILE A 59 12.28 -4.21 10.26
CA ILE A 59 12.20 -5.00 9.01
C ILE A 59 13.35 -4.65 8.07
N GLU A 60 13.67 -3.38 7.87
CA GLU A 60 14.79 -2.97 7.00
C GLU A 60 16.10 -3.62 7.43
N LYS A 61 16.40 -3.61 8.74
CA LYS A 61 17.61 -4.23 9.27
C LYS A 61 17.60 -5.75 9.18
N THR A 62 16.43 -6.35 9.35
CA THR A 62 16.25 -7.80 9.20
C THR A 62 16.46 -8.25 7.76
N CYS A 63 16.06 -7.45 6.78
CA CYS A 63 16.28 -7.71 5.35
C CYS A 63 17.78 -7.87 5.02
N GLU A 64 18.67 -7.11 5.64
CA GLU A 64 20.12 -7.19 5.44
C GLU A 64 20.73 -8.55 5.89
N ALA A 65 20.04 -9.28 6.77
CA ALA A 65 20.47 -10.59 7.26
C ALA A 65 19.89 -11.77 6.45
N LYS A 66 18.94 -11.51 5.53
CA LYS A 66 18.18 -12.52 4.78
C LYS A 66 18.64 -12.60 3.33
N PHE A 67 18.46 -13.77 2.70
CA PHE A 67 18.62 -13.89 1.25
C PHE A 67 17.54 -13.07 0.52
N TYR A 68 17.82 -12.59 -0.71
CA TYR A 68 16.88 -11.79 -1.48
C TYR A 68 15.47 -12.40 -1.57
N GLN A 69 15.36 -13.72 -1.80
CA GLN A 69 14.05 -14.40 -1.85
C GLN A 69 13.34 -14.47 -0.49
N GLN A 70 14.09 -14.43 0.62
CA GLN A 70 13.53 -14.46 1.97
C GLN A 70 13.02 -13.10 2.44
N VAL A 71 13.39 -12.03 1.77
CA VAL A 71 12.88 -10.67 2.04
C VAL A 71 11.43 -10.53 1.54
N VAL A 72 11.03 -11.20 0.47
CA VAL A 72 9.67 -11.10 -0.10
C VAL A 72 8.56 -11.30 0.95
N PRO A 73 8.57 -12.35 1.80
CA PRO A 73 7.56 -12.49 2.85
C PRO A 73 7.57 -11.38 3.91
N MET A 74 8.68 -10.66 4.04
CA MET A 74 8.78 -9.54 5.00
C MET A 74 8.12 -8.30 4.44
N THR A 75 8.23 -8.07 3.12
CA THR A 75 7.58 -6.93 2.48
C THR A 75 6.05 -6.99 2.55
N ASP A 76 5.44 -8.18 2.61
CA ASP A 76 3.99 -8.34 2.83
C ASP A 76 3.49 -7.64 4.10
N ARG A 77 4.35 -7.52 5.12
CA ARG A 77 4.00 -7.05 6.47
C ARG A 77 4.22 -5.56 6.67
N ILE A 78 4.79 -4.88 5.69
CA ILE A 78 4.99 -3.42 5.70
C ILE A 78 3.63 -2.74 5.62
N ASP A 79 2.97 -2.86 4.47
CA ASP A 79 1.60 -2.46 4.30
C ASP A 79 0.73 -3.73 4.14
N TYR A 80 0.24 -4.23 5.25
CA TYR A 80 -0.52 -5.48 5.30
C TYR A 80 -1.89 -5.40 4.61
N LEU A 81 -2.36 -4.22 4.20
CA LEU A 81 -3.58 -4.05 3.42
C LEU A 81 -3.32 -4.12 1.91
N CYS A 82 -2.08 -3.87 1.46
CA CYS A 82 -1.68 -4.03 0.07
C CYS A 82 -0.37 -4.84 -0.11
N PRO A 83 -0.31 -6.08 0.39
CA PRO A 83 0.91 -6.88 0.43
C PRO A 83 1.50 -7.14 -0.95
N MET A 84 0.66 -7.40 -1.96
CA MET A 84 1.15 -7.67 -3.33
C MET A 84 1.85 -6.46 -3.94
N THR A 85 1.41 -5.23 -3.65
CA THR A 85 2.08 -4.01 -4.12
C THR A 85 3.48 -3.87 -3.53
N ASN A 86 3.65 -4.20 -2.24
CA ASN A 86 4.96 -4.22 -1.59
C ASN A 86 5.88 -5.29 -2.20
N ASN A 87 5.36 -6.49 -2.43
CA ASN A 87 6.13 -7.54 -3.11
C ASN A 87 6.55 -7.07 -4.50
N LEU A 88 5.64 -6.41 -5.25
CA LEU A 88 5.91 -5.92 -6.60
C LEU A 88 7.09 -4.93 -6.60
N ALA A 89 7.03 -3.91 -5.75
CA ALA A 89 8.07 -2.90 -5.67
C ALA A 89 9.45 -3.48 -5.36
N TYR A 90 9.51 -4.39 -4.39
CA TYR A 90 10.75 -5.08 -4.03
C TYR A 90 11.25 -6.01 -5.15
N CYS A 91 10.36 -6.82 -5.74
CA CYS A 91 10.74 -7.72 -6.84
C CYS A 91 11.28 -6.94 -8.04
N LEU A 92 10.62 -5.83 -8.43
CA LEU A 92 11.08 -4.98 -9.53
C LEU A 92 12.46 -4.37 -9.25
N ALA A 93 12.74 -3.94 -8.00
CA ALA A 93 14.04 -3.43 -7.62
C ALA A 93 15.16 -4.49 -7.81
N VAL A 94 14.93 -5.71 -7.34
CA VAL A 94 15.90 -6.80 -7.46
C VAL A 94 16.02 -7.27 -8.91
N GLU A 95 14.91 -7.36 -9.65
CA GLU A 95 14.88 -7.72 -11.08
C GLU A 95 15.69 -6.72 -11.93
N LYS A 96 15.61 -5.43 -11.59
CA LYS A 96 16.37 -4.36 -12.24
C LYS A 96 17.89 -4.50 -11.99
N LEU A 97 18.28 -4.85 -10.76
CA LEU A 97 19.70 -5.14 -10.42
C LEU A 97 20.22 -6.38 -11.16
N LEU A 98 19.38 -7.39 -11.33
CA LEU A 98 19.73 -8.62 -12.05
C LEU A 98 19.70 -8.47 -13.59
N GLY A 99 19.10 -7.38 -14.11
CA GLY A 99 18.81 -7.24 -15.54
C GLY A 99 17.85 -8.32 -16.07
N LEU A 100 16.91 -8.75 -15.25
CA LEU A 100 16.03 -9.89 -15.53
C LEU A 100 14.77 -9.45 -16.27
N GLU A 101 14.52 -10.01 -17.45
CA GLU A 101 13.31 -9.79 -18.22
C GLU A 101 12.17 -10.69 -17.71
N ILE A 102 11.03 -10.07 -17.45
CA ILE A 102 9.84 -10.76 -16.93
C ILE A 102 8.90 -11.10 -18.08
N PRO A 103 8.39 -12.34 -18.17
CA PRO A 103 7.46 -12.73 -19.20
C PRO A 103 6.19 -11.85 -19.23
N PRO A 104 5.65 -11.49 -20.41
CA PRO A 104 4.48 -10.65 -20.53
C PRO A 104 3.27 -11.14 -19.72
N ARG A 105 2.99 -12.46 -19.75
CA ARG A 105 1.91 -13.05 -18.96
C ARG A 105 2.06 -12.79 -17.47
N ALA A 106 3.29 -12.90 -16.92
CA ALA A 106 3.56 -12.62 -15.52
C ALA A 106 3.35 -11.13 -15.19
N GLN A 107 3.74 -10.23 -16.08
CA GLN A 107 3.51 -8.79 -15.92
C GLN A 107 2.01 -8.48 -15.86
N TRP A 108 1.21 -9.01 -16.76
CA TRP A 108 -0.25 -8.82 -16.80
C TRP A 108 -0.94 -9.39 -15.55
N LEU A 109 -0.51 -10.56 -15.07
CA LEU A 109 -0.98 -11.12 -13.79
C LEU A 109 -0.64 -10.22 -12.61
N ARG A 110 0.57 -9.65 -12.60
CA ARG A 110 0.99 -8.70 -11.57
C ARG A 110 0.12 -7.44 -11.58
N VAL A 111 -0.18 -6.87 -12.75
CA VAL A 111 -1.06 -5.70 -12.87
C VAL A 111 -2.46 -6.02 -12.37
N MET A 112 -3.07 -7.12 -12.86
CA MET A 112 -4.42 -7.55 -12.45
C MET A 112 -4.53 -7.70 -10.93
N LEU A 113 -3.62 -8.43 -10.32
CA LEU A 113 -3.62 -8.69 -8.88
C LEU A 113 -3.24 -7.44 -8.06
N ASN A 114 -2.40 -6.57 -8.59
CA ASN A 114 -2.05 -5.30 -7.96
C ASN A 114 -3.27 -4.36 -7.92
N GLU A 115 -4.06 -4.28 -8.97
CA GLU A 115 -5.29 -3.48 -8.99
C GLU A 115 -6.40 -4.10 -8.12
N LEU A 116 -6.54 -5.42 -8.06
CA LEU A 116 -7.40 -6.08 -7.08
C LEU A 116 -6.95 -5.79 -5.63
N THR A 117 -5.63 -5.71 -5.39
CA THR A 117 -5.06 -5.32 -4.11
C THR A 117 -5.38 -3.86 -3.78
N ARG A 118 -5.32 -2.96 -4.76
CA ARG A 118 -5.74 -1.55 -4.60
C ARG A 118 -7.21 -1.45 -4.23
N ILE A 119 -8.09 -2.15 -4.94
CA ILE A 119 -9.52 -2.22 -4.60
C ILE A 119 -9.72 -2.74 -3.18
N ASN A 120 -9.05 -3.83 -2.83
CA ASN A 120 -9.10 -4.42 -1.49
C ASN A 120 -8.68 -3.45 -0.38
N SER A 121 -7.64 -2.67 -0.61
CA SER A 121 -7.14 -1.66 0.32
C SER A 121 -8.12 -0.48 0.46
N HIS A 122 -8.60 0.06 -0.66
CA HIS A 122 -9.58 1.15 -0.63
C HIS A 122 -10.92 0.75 0.00
N LEU A 123 -11.33 -0.52 -0.09
CA LEU A 123 -12.52 -1.02 0.60
C LEU A 123 -12.34 -1.01 2.13
N VAL A 124 -11.16 -1.37 2.64
CA VAL A 124 -10.88 -1.27 4.08
C VAL A 124 -10.89 0.19 4.51
N TRP A 125 -10.19 1.05 3.77
CA TRP A 125 -10.15 2.47 4.05
C TRP A 125 -11.58 3.07 4.06
N LEU A 126 -12.37 2.83 3.03
CA LEU A 126 -13.74 3.36 2.92
C LEU A 126 -14.61 2.90 4.08
N GLY A 127 -14.54 1.60 4.41
CA GLY A 127 -15.30 1.02 5.52
C GLY A 127 -14.93 1.63 6.87
N THR A 128 -13.63 1.69 7.20
CA THR A 128 -13.16 2.22 8.49
C THR A 128 -13.38 3.73 8.60
N HIS A 129 -13.09 4.48 7.55
CA HIS A 129 -13.33 5.93 7.54
C HIS A 129 -14.81 6.29 7.68
N ALA A 130 -15.70 5.56 7.00
CA ALA A 130 -17.14 5.72 7.14
C ALA A 130 -17.61 5.37 8.57
N LEU A 131 -17.05 4.29 9.17
CA LEU A 131 -17.32 3.89 10.55
C LEU A 131 -16.90 4.98 11.55
N ASP A 132 -15.74 5.58 11.38
CA ASP A 132 -15.23 6.66 12.24
C ASP A 132 -16.15 7.90 12.22
N ILE A 133 -16.86 8.12 11.10
CA ILE A 133 -17.86 9.19 10.97
C ILE A 133 -19.27 8.75 11.40
N GLY A 134 -19.44 7.45 11.76
CA GLY A 134 -20.70 6.88 12.26
C GLY A 134 -21.51 6.07 11.25
N ALA A 135 -21.03 5.85 10.02
CA ALA A 135 -21.72 5.08 8.99
C ALA A 135 -21.35 3.59 9.00
N MET A 136 -21.72 2.86 10.05
CA MET A 136 -21.36 1.45 10.27
C MET A 136 -21.81 0.51 9.14
N THR A 137 -22.94 0.77 8.50
CA THR A 137 -23.48 -0.08 7.42
C THR A 137 -22.48 -0.17 6.24
N VAL A 138 -21.83 0.93 5.88
CA VAL A 138 -20.84 0.97 4.80
C VAL A 138 -19.64 0.06 5.11
N PHE A 139 -19.21 0.03 6.37
CA PHE A 139 -18.14 -0.89 6.81
C PHE A 139 -18.51 -2.35 6.49
N LEU A 140 -19.70 -2.79 6.84
CA LEU A 140 -20.15 -4.16 6.59
C LEU A 140 -20.22 -4.48 5.09
N TYR A 141 -20.68 -3.53 4.28
CA TYR A 141 -20.78 -3.70 2.83
C TYR A 141 -19.41 -3.74 2.15
N CYS A 142 -18.48 -2.89 2.56
CA CYS A 142 -17.10 -2.92 2.06
C CYS A 142 -16.42 -4.26 2.39
N PHE A 143 -16.62 -4.79 3.59
CA PHE A 143 -16.02 -6.05 4.01
C PHE A 143 -16.66 -7.27 3.32
N ARG A 144 -17.93 -7.18 2.91
CA ARG A 144 -18.59 -8.19 2.06
C ARG A 144 -17.85 -8.36 0.73
N GLU A 145 -17.54 -7.26 0.05
CA GLU A 145 -16.82 -7.31 -1.24
C GLU A 145 -15.32 -7.64 -1.04
N ARG A 146 -14.72 -7.12 0.02
CA ARG A 146 -13.34 -7.47 0.37
C ARG A 146 -13.16 -8.97 0.56
N GLU A 147 -14.11 -9.67 1.17
CA GLU A 147 -14.07 -11.12 1.35
C GLU A 147 -13.97 -11.86 0.02
N ASN A 148 -14.66 -11.40 -1.02
CA ASN A 148 -14.57 -12.00 -2.36
C ASN A 148 -13.16 -11.86 -2.93
N ILE A 149 -12.50 -10.72 -2.75
CA ILE A 149 -11.11 -10.51 -3.22
C ILE A 149 -10.13 -11.40 -2.42
N LEU A 150 -10.29 -11.51 -1.10
CA LEU A 150 -9.44 -12.37 -0.28
C LEU A 150 -9.53 -13.84 -0.70
N ARG A 151 -10.71 -14.31 -1.13
CA ARG A 151 -10.87 -15.66 -1.71
C ARG A 151 -10.17 -15.83 -3.04
N LEU A 152 -10.06 -14.76 -3.85
CA LEU A 152 -9.24 -14.78 -5.07
C LEU A 152 -7.76 -14.88 -4.74
N PHE A 153 -7.28 -14.15 -3.73
CA PHE A 153 -5.89 -14.23 -3.28
C PHE A 153 -5.55 -15.59 -2.71
N GLU A 154 -6.45 -16.19 -1.93
CA GLU A 154 -6.29 -17.53 -1.41
C GLU A 154 -6.23 -18.59 -2.54
N ALA A 155 -7.01 -18.41 -3.60
CA ALA A 155 -6.99 -19.34 -4.73
C ALA A 155 -5.64 -19.40 -5.46
N VAL A 156 -4.91 -18.28 -5.57
CA VAL A 156 -3.62 -18.22 -6.27
C VAL A 156 -2.42 -18.46 -5.36
N SER A 157 -2.53 -18.18 -4.05
CA SER A 157 -1.38 -18.20 -3.13
C SER A 157 -1.52 -19.17 -1.96
N GLY A 158 -2.73 -19.65 -1.68
CA GLY A 158 -3.05 -20.39 -0.47
C GLY A 158 -3.18 -19.51 0.78
N GLN A 159 -3.04 -18.20 0.67
CA GLN A 159 -3.12 -17.22 1.74
C GLN A 159 -4.09 -16.10 1.41
N ARG A 160 -4.83 -15.65 2.41
CA ARG A 160 -5.84 -14.59 2.24
C ARG A 160 -5.22 -13.18 2.18
N MET A 161 -4.18 -12.92 2.95
CA MET A 161 -3.56 -11.60 3.08
C MET A 161 -2.07 -11.61 2.75
N MET A 162 -1.23 -12.32 3.50
CA MET A 162 0.24 -12.34 3.32
C MET A 162 0.60 -13.37 2.25
N THR A 163 0.36 -12.99 0.99
CA THR A 163 0.33 -13.92 -0.14
C THR A 163 1.70 -14.35 -0.62
N SER A 164 2.70 -13.47 -0.54
CA SER A 164 4.05 -13.67 -1.11
C SER A 164 3.97 -14.29 -2.53
N TYR A 165 2.95 -13.91 -3.30
CA TYR A 165 2.68 -14.52 -4.61
C TYR A 165 3.57 -13.97 -5.71
N PHE A 166 3.87 -12.67 -5.66
CA PHE A 166 4.88 -12.09 -6.55
C PHE A 166 6.27 -12.51 -6.07
N ARG A 167 7.07 -12.97 -7.01
CA ARG A 167 8.42 -13.47 -6.77
C ARG A 167 9.39 -12.80 -7.74
N ILE A 168 10.65 -12.75 -7.37
CA ILE A 168 11.71 -12.32 -8.28
C ILE A 168 11.70 -13.25 -9.50
N GLY A 169 11.50 -12.67 -10.68
CA GLY A 169 11.36 -13.41 -11.92
C GLY A 169 9.94 -13.75 -12.35
N GLY A 170 8.89 -13.22 -11.68
CA GLY A 170 7.50 -13.41 -12.11
C GLY A 170 6.53 -13.65 -10.96
N VAL A 171 5.71 -14.70 -11.03
CA VAL A 171 4.78 -15.13 -9.99
C VAL A 171 5.06 -16.56 -9.53
N ALA A 172 4.57 -16.91 -8.35
CA ALA A 172 4.91 -18.19 -7.72
C ALA A 172 4.47 -19.42 -8.55
N ILE A 173 3.23 -19.41 -9.01
CA ILE A 173 2.59 -20.49 -9.78
C ILE A 173 1.56 -19.90 -10.75
N GLU A 174 1.20 -20.66 -11.78
CA GLU A 174 0.07 -20.35 -12.65
C GLU A 174 -1.25 -20.36 -11.86
N PRO A 175 -2.13 -19.36 -12.05
CA PRO A 175 -3.45 -19.36 -11.44
C PRO A 175 -4.28 -20.62 -11.76
N PRO A 176 -5.17 -21.07 -10.86
CA PRO A 176 -6.11 -22.15 -11.17
C PRO A 176 -7.00 -21.85 -12.39
N LEU A 177 -7.49 -22.88 -13.07
CA LEU A 177 -8.29 -22.74 -14.29
C LEU A 177 -9.56 -21.89 -14.11
N ASP A 178 -10.19 -21.95 -12.95
CA ASP A 178 -11.41 -21.18 -12.62
C ASP A 178 -11.14 -19.75 -12.13
N PHE A 179 -9.87 -19.39 -11.93
CA PHE A 179 -9.48 -18.11 -11.35
C PHE A 179 -10.01 -16.92 -12.16
N PHE A 180 -9.77 -16.89 -13.46
CA PHE A 180 -10.18 -15.78 -14.32
C PHE A 180 -11.71 -15.64 -14.40
N ALA A 181 -12.46 -16.75 -14.39
CA ALA A 181 -13.92 -16.72 -14.31
C ALA A 181 -14.42 -16.11 -13.00
N ARG A 182 -13.77 -16.43 -11.89
CA ARG A 182 -14.09 -15.86 -10.57
C ARG A 182 -13.76 -14.37 -10.49
N VAL A 183 -12.60 -13.95 -11.05
CA VAL A 183 -12.24 -12.52 -11.15
C VAL A 183 -13.28 -11.78 -11.98
N LYS A 184 -13.68 -12.34 -13.12
CA LYS A 184 -14.73 -11.77 -13.98
C LYS A 184 -16.05 -11.61 -13.22
N GLN A 185 -16.50 -12.64 -12.52
CA GLN A 185 -17.74 -12.60 -11.72
C GLN A 185 -17.73 -11.48 -10.68
N PHE A 186 -16.60 -11.33 -9.95
CA PHE A 186 -16.42 -10.23 -9.00
C PHE A 186 -16.50 -8.88 -9.72
N ASN A 187 -15.75 -8.74 -10.79
CA ASN A 187 -15.58 -7.47 -11.50
C ASN A 187 -16.86 -7.00 -12.21
N ASP A 188 -17.70 -7.92 -12.71
CA ASP A 188 -18.99 -7.61 -13.33
C ASP A 188 -20.00 -7.06 -12.31
N ALA A 189 -19.95 -7.52 -11.04
CA ALA A 189 -20.84 -7.07 -9.97
C ALA A 189 -20.35 -5.80 -9.26
N PHE A 190 -19.06 -5.49 -9.36
CA PHE A 190 -18.42 -4.47 -8.52
C PHE A 190 -18.89 -3.03 -8.80
N PRO A 191 -19.19 -2.58 -10.04
CA PRO A 191 -19.72 -1.23 -10.30
C PRO A 191 -20.99 -0.90 -9.50
N GLU A 192 -21.95 -1.85 -9.43
CA GLU A 192 -23.18 -1.67 -8.62
C GLU A 192 -22.87 -1.52 -7.13
N ARG A 193 -21.80 -2.18 -6.65
CA ARG A 193 -21.37 -2.05 -5.25
C ARG A 193 -20.75 -0.69 -4.96
N ILE A 194 -20.02 -0.11 -5.90
CA ILE A 194 -19.52 1.26 -5.76
C ILE A 194 -20.69 2.24 -5.73
N ASP A 195 -21.69 2.08 -6.60
CA ASP A 195 -22.90 2.91 -6.61
C ASP A 195 -23.64 2.82 -5.27
N GLU A 196 -23.71 1.62 -4.65
CA GLU A 196 -24.29 1.40 -3.33
C GLU A 196 -23.58 2.24 -2.24
N TYR A 197 -22.24 2.28 -2.26
CA TYR A 197 -21.47 3.10 -1.30
C TYR A 197 -21.67 4.59 -1.54
N GLU A 198 -21.66 5.05 -2.80
CA GLU A 198 -21.88 6.45 -3.15
C GLU A 198 -23.29 6.92 -2.75
N ASN A 199 -24.32 6.10 -2.97
CA ASN A 199 -25.69 6.41 -2.57
C ASN A 199 -25.85 6.58 -1.04
N LEU A 200 -25.05 5.86 -0.25
CA LEU A 200 -25.07 5.96 1.21
C LEU A 200 -24.27 7.15 1.75
N LEU A 201 -23.18 7.56 1.09
CA LEU A 201 -22.23 8.51 1.64
C LEU A 201 -22.17 9.84 0.88
N THR A 202 -22.08 9.83 -0.46
CA THR A 202 -21.66 11.01 -1.24
C THR A 202 -22.56 12.22 -1.01
N GLN A 203 -23.87 12.04 -0.92
CA GLN A 203 -24.82 13.11 -0.67
C GLN A 203 -25.40 13.10 0.74
N ASN A 204 -24.90 12.25 1.63
CA ASN A 204 -25.37 12.20 3.00
C ASN A 204 -25.00 13.50 3.74
N PRO A 205 -25.98 14.26 4.28
CA PRO A 205 -25.70 15.55 4.91
C PRO A 205 -24.72 15.45 6.09
N ILE A 206 -24.79 14.37 6.88
CA ILE A 206 -23.88 14.16 8.01
C ILE A 206 -22.46 13.94 7.50
N PHE A 207 -22.28 13.08 6.50
CA PHE A 207 -20.97 12.81 5.91
C PHE A 207 -20.39 14.06 5.26
N VAL A 208 -21.17 14.79 4.45
CA VAL A 208 -20.73 16.03 3.82
C VAL A 208 -20.32 17.07 4.86
N ASN A 209 -21.12 17.31 5.90
CA ASN A 209 -20.81 18.28 6.94
C ASN A 209 -19.57 17.91 7.77
N ARG A 210 -19.26 16.61 7.90
CA ARG A 210 -18.10 16.12 8.63
C ARG A 210 -16.82 16.02 7.79
N THR A 211 -16.89 16.22 6.47
CA THR A 211 -15.76 15.99 5.56
C THR A 211 -15.43 17.19 4.68
N LYS A 212 -16.43 17.95 4.24
CA LYS A 212 -16.24 19.09 3.35
C LYS A 212 -15.63 20.28 4.10
N GLY A 213 -14.52 20.81 3.58
CA GLY A 213 -13.77 21.89 4.21
C GLY A 213 -12.98 21.48 5.46
N VAL A 214 -12.99 20.19 5.85
CA VAL A 214 -12.26 19.66 6.99
C VAL A 214 -10.89 19.16 6.55
N ALA A 215 -9.88 19.38 7.38
CA ALA A 215 -8.49 18.94 7.15
C ALA A 215 -7.97 19.29 5.74
N TYR A 216 -8.12 20.55 5.38
CA TYR A 216 -7.64 21.09 4.11
C TYR A 216 -6.11 21.12 4.06
N ILE A 217 -5.56 20.75 2.91
CA ILE A 217 -4.14 20.94 2.60
C ILE A 217 -4.00 21.53 1.19
N SER A 218 -3.20 22.59 1.07
CA SER A 218 -2.92 23.20 -0.22
C SER A 218 -1.98 22.33 -1.07
N LYS A 219 -1.94 22.61 -2.37
CA LYS A 219 -0.98 21.98 -3.29
C LYS A 219 0.47 22.22 -2.84
N GLU A 220 0.78 23.45 -2.45
CA GLU A 220 2.10 23.90 -2.04
C GLU A 220 2.54 23.20 -0.74
N ASP A 221 1.67 23.19 0.27
CA ASP A 221 1.95 22.51 1.54
C ASP A 221 2.07 21.00 1.34
N GLY A 222 1.22 20.38 0.49
CA GLY A 222 1.28 18.97 0.17
C GLY A 222 2.61 18.58 -0.47
N LEU A 223 3.11 19.36 -1.42
CA LEU A 223 4.42 19.14 -2.05
C LEU A 223 5.57 19.37 -1.05
N ALA A 224 5.53 20.44 -0.27
CA ALA A 224 6.56 20.76 0.72
C ALA A 224 6.71 19.67 1.79
N LEU A 225 5.60 19.03 2.18
CA LEU A 225 5.57 17.93 3.16
C LEU A 225 5.74 16.55 2.52
N SER A 226 6.05 16.48 1.23
CA SER A 226 6.26 15.22 0.48
C SER A 226 5.04 14.28 0.50
N ALA A 227 3.83 14.84 0.60
CA ALA A 227 2.60 14.06 0.45
C ALA A 227 2.55 13.39 -0.92
N THR A 228 1.84 12.28 -1.01
CA THR A 228 1.82 11.46 -2.23
C THR A 228 0.46 10.78 -2.42
N GLY A 229 0.22 10.25 -3.62
CA GLY A 229 -0.96 9.48 -3.96
C GLY A 229 -2.27 10.26 -3.87
N PRO A 230 -3.36 9.60 -3.45
CA PRO A 230 -4.68 10.24 -3.37
C PRO A 230 -4.72 11.49 -2.50
N THR A 231 -3.87 11.56 -1.46
CA THR A 231 -3.77 12.73 -0.59
C THR A 231 -3.30 13.96 -1.37
N LEU A 232 -2.30 13.81 -2.23
CA LEU A 232 -1.76 14.88 -3.05
C LEU A 232 -2.64 15.17 -4.28
N ARG A 233 -3.20 14.11 -4.91
CA ARG A 233 -4.13 14.24 -6.04
C ARG A 233 -5.42 14.99 -5.67
N ALA A 234 -5.88 14.86 -4.43
CA ALA A 234 -7.02 15.63 -3.93
C ALA A 234 -6.74 17.13 -3.82
N SER A 235 -5.47 17.54 -3.78
CA SER A 235 -5.02 18.94 -3.78
C SER A 235 -4.60 19.45 -5.18
N GLY A 236 -4.95 18.74 -6.25
CA GLY A 236 -4.76 19.17 -7.64
C GLY A 236 -3.39 18.90 -8.24
N VAL A 237 -2.61 17.97 -7.69
CA VAL A 237 -1.34 17.55 -8.28
C VAL A 237 -1.55 16.30 -9.12
N ASP A 238 -1.34 16.40 -10.41
CA ASP A 238 -1.54 15.33 -11.39
C ASP A 238 -0.27 14.47 -11.52
N VAL A 239 -0.07 13.57 -10.57
CA VAL A 239 1.03 12.60 -10.54
C VAL A 239 0.50 11.21 -10.22
N ASP A 240 0.86 10.24 -11.09
CA ASP A 240 0.59 8.81 -10.86
C ASP A 240 1.69 7.99 -11.56
N LEU A 241 2.46 7.25 -10.78
CA LEU A 241 3.61 6.48 -11.30
C LEU A 241 3.22 5.40 -12.30
N ARG A 242 1.99 4.92 -12.28
CA ARG A 242 1.50 3.95 -13.27
C ARG A 242 1.44 4.55 -14.69
N ARG A 243 1.24 5.89 -14.78
CA ARG A 243 1.20 6.66 -16.02
C ARG A 243 2.55 7.33 -16.34
N ASP A 244 3.15 7.99 -15.33
CA ASP A 244 4.29 8.89 -15.51
C ASP A 244 5.62 8.14 -15.58
N GLU A 245 5.74 7.02 -14.86
CA GLU A 245 6.89 6.09 -14.88
C GLU A 245 6.38 4.64 -14.93
N PRO A 246 5.78 4.19 -16.04
CA PRO A 246 5.11 2.91 -16.11
C PRO A 246 6.06 1.74 -15.81
N TYR A 247 5.56 0.78 -15.08
CA TYR A 247 6.25 -0.42 -14.63
C TYR A 247 5.39 -1.66 -14.83
N SER A 248 6.00 -2.85 -14.93
CA SER A 248 5.31 -4.14 -15.01
C SER A 248 4.23 -4.23 -16.09
N GLY A 249 4.32 -3.44 -17.16
CA GLY A 249 3.41 -3.47 -18.29
C GLY A 249 2.19 -2.53 -18.16
N TYR A 250 2.18 -1.59 -17.21
CA TYR A 250 1.08 -0.61 -17.08
C TYR A 250 0.86 0.26 -18.32
N GLU A 251 1.86 0.43 -19.16
CA GLU A 251 1.78 1.12 -20.46
C GLU A 251 0.77 0.50 -21.44
N ASN A 252 0.38 -0.75 -21.22
CA ASN A 252 -0.61 -1.45 -22.05
C ASN A 252 -2.06 -1.17 -21.61
N PHE A 253 -2.29 -0.44 -20.53
CA PHE A 253 -3.60 -0.23 -19.93
C PHE A 253 -4.02 1.23 -20.04
N GLN A 254 -5.31 1.44 -20.33
CA GLN A 254 -5.92 2.77 -20.40
C GLN A 254 -6.76 3.03 -19.17
N PHE A 255 -6.41 4.07 -18.44
CA PHE A 255 -7.12 4.55 -17.25
C PHE A 255 -6.94 6.06 -17.10
N LYS A 256 -7.79 6.65 -16.29
CA LYS A 256 -7.71 8.07 -15.93
C LYS A 256 -7.14 8.19 -14.52
N VAL A 257 -6.37 9.25 -14.28
CA VAL A 257 -5.91 9.62 -12.94
C VAL A 257 -6.96 10.54 -12.32
N PRO A 258 -7.69 10.12 -11.28
CA PRO A 258 -8.66 10.98 -10.62
C PRO A 258 -8.00 12.12 -9.88
N LEU A 259 -8.54 13.34 -10.05
CA LEU A 259 -8.04 14.57 -9.43
C LEU A 259 -9.19 15.36 -8.80
N SER A 260 -8.85 16.11 -7.74
CA SER A 260 -9.69 17.17 -7.17
C SER A 260 -8.81 18.35 -6.80
N THR A 261 -9.39 19.52 -6.62
CA THR A 261 -8.66 20.74 -6.23
C THR A 261 -9.03 21.23 -4.83
N ASP A 262 -10.01 20.59 -4.19
CA ASP A 262 -10.56 21.07 -2.93
C ASP A 262 -9.69 20.74 -1.72
N GLY A 263 -8.78 19.77 -1.81
CA GLY A 263 -7.74 19.46 -0.83
C GLY A 263 -8.23 19.02 0.56
N ASP A 264 -9.53 18.76 0.75
CA ASP A 264 -10.16 18.40 2.01
C ASP A 264 -10.43 16.88 2.14
N VAL A 265 -11.02 16.46 3.23
CA VAL A 265 -11.41 15.05 3.46
C VAL A 265 -12.36 14.56 2.38
N TYR A 266 -13.32 15.40 1.98
CA TYR A 266 -14.31 15.04 0.97
C TYR A 266 -13.68 14.84 -0.41
N ALA A 267 -12.75 15.70 -0.78
CA ALA A 267 -11.98 15.56 -2.02
C ALA A 267 -11.17 14.26 -2.05
N ARG A 268 -10.50 13.92 -0.95
CA ARG A 268 -9.76 12.64 -0.82
C ARG A 268 -10.69 11.43 -0.92
N TYR A 269 -11.90 11.53 -0.38
CA TYR A 269 -12.93 10.51 -0.55
C TYR A 269 -13.32 10.33 -2.02
N LEU A 270 -13.65 11.42 -2.72
CA LEU A 270 -14.06 11.36 -4.13
C LEU A 270 -12.97 10.80 -5.04
N VAL A 271 -11.70 11.20 -4.82
CA VAL A 271 -10.54 10.68 -5.57
C VAL A 271 -10.44 9.16 -5.41
N ARG A 272 -10.51 8.64 -4.18
CA ARG A 272 -10.37 7.18 -3.95
C ARG A 272 -11.57 6.38 -4.48
N VAL A 273 -12.78 6.91 -4.41
CA VAL A 273 -13.95 6.25 -5.01
C VAL A 273 -13.82 6.20 -6.54
N ALA A 274 -13.31 7.27 -7.15
CA ALA A 274 -13.02 7.26 -8.58
C ALA A 274 -11.88 6.28 -8.94
N GLU A 275 -10.86 6.15 -8.08
CA GLU A 275 -9.80 5.14 -8.24
C GLU A 275 -10.32 3.70 -8.20
N LEU A 276 -11.34 3.40 -7.37
CA LEU A 276 -11.99 2.08 -7.39
C LEU A 276 -12.54 1.75 -8.78
N ARG A 277 -13.16 2.72 -9.44
CA ARG A 277 -13.72 2.55 -10.80
C ARG A 277 -12.62 2.40 -11.85
N GLU A 278 -11.54 3.15 -11.75
CA GLU A 278 -10.42 3.04 -12.70
C GLU A 278 -9.65 1.72 -12.51
N SER A 279 -9.41 1.29 -11.28
CA SER A 279 -8.82 -0.02 -10.99
C SER A 279 -9.69 -1.17 -11.55
N GLN A 280 -11.01 -1.07 -11.40
CA GLN A 280 -11.95 -2.03 -11.98
C GLN A 280 -11.80 -2.12 -13.52
N LYS A 281 -11.66 -0.97 -14.22
CA LYS A 281 -11.43 -0.95 -15.67
C LYS A 281 -10.10 -1.59 -16.07
N ILE A 282 -9.03 -1.37 -15.30
CA ILE A 282 -7.74 -2.02 -15.54
C ILE A 282 -7.89 -3.56 -15.41
N VAL A 283 -8.62 -4.02 -14.39
CA VAL A 283 -8.86 -5.46 -14.22
C VAL A 283 -9.65 -6.06 -15.40
N VAL A 284 -10.65 -5.33 -15.95
CA VAL A 284 -11.36 -5.77 -17.18
C VAL A 284 -10.38 -5.93 -18.34
N GLN A 285 -9.59 -4.89 -18.62
CA GLN A 285 -8.59 -4.91 -19.69
C GLN A 285 -7.58 -6.05 -19.52
N ALA A 286 -7.16 -6.29 -18.26
CA ALA A 286 -6.26 -7.39 -17.95
C ALA A 286 -6.88 -8.77 -18.22
N LEU A 287 -8.16 -8.95 -17.90
CA LEU A 287 -8.90 -10.20 -18.19
C LEU A 287 -9.04 -10.46 -19.69
N GLU A 288 -9.27 -9.41 -20.47
CA GLU A 288 -9.52 -9.51 -21.92
C GLU A 288 -8.22 -9.67 -22.71
N GLY A 289 -7.13 -9.07 -22.25
CA GLY A 289 -5.88 -8.97 -23.00
C GLY A 289 -4.73 -9.85 -22.50
N ILE A 290 -4.90 -10.61 -21.40
CA ILE A 290 -3.82 -11.40 -20.84
C ILE A 290 -3.23 -12.40 -21.85
N PRO A 291 -1.92 -12.29 -22.20
CA PRO A 291 -1.31 -13.19 -23.16
C PRO A 291 -1.12 -14.60 -22.60
N GLU A 292 -1.04 -15.59 -23.47
CA GLU A 292 -0.54 -16.92 -23.10
C GLU A 292 0.99 -16.88 -22.92
N GLY A 293 1.53 -17.87 -22.19
CA GLY A 293 2.98 -18.00 -22.02
C GLY A 293 3.40 -18.34 -20.60
N ALA A 294 4.68 -18.20 -20.36
CA ALA A 294 5.29 -18.48 -19.05
C ALA A 294 4.92 -17.41 -18.02
N VAL A 295 4.79 -17.83 -16.77
CA VAL A 295 4.59 -16.94 -15.60
C VAL A 295 5.87 -16.73 -14.79
N LYS A 296 6.97 -17.32 -15.24
CA LYS A 296 8.31 -17.21 -14.64
C LYS A 296 9.35 -16.95 -15.72
N ALA A 297 10.32 -16.13 -15.41
CA ALA A 297 11.47 -15.89 -16.27
C ALA A 297 12.35 -17.15 -16.42
N ASP A 298 12.98 -17.30 -17.56
CA ASP A 298 13.94 -18.38 -17.79
C ASP A 298 15.31 -18.01 -17.21
N ALA A 299 15.41 -18.12 -15.89
CA ALA A 299 16.61 -17.83 -15.13
C ALA A 299 16.83 -18.90 -14.04
N PRO A 300 17.30 -20.10 -14.40
CA PRO A 300 17.32 -21.26 -13.50
C PRO A 300 18.22 -21.10 -12.26
N LYS A 301 19.13 -20.11 -12.26
CA LYS A 301 19.98 -19.77 -11.11
C LYS A 301 19.32 -18.81 -10.12
N VAL A 302 18.19 -18.18 -10.47
CA VAL A 302 17.48 -17.17 -9.68
C VAL A 302 16.06 -17.62 -9.37
N VAL A 303 15.37 -18.16 -10.37
CA VAL A 303 13.96 -18.55 -10.30
C VAL A 303 13.84 -20.02 -9.92
N LEU A 304 13.01 -20.27 -8.90
CA LEU A 304 12.76 -21.65 -8.45
C LEU A 304 12.09 -22.47 -9.57
N PRO A 305 12.64 -23.67 -9.88
CA PRO A 305 12.09 -24.55 -10.90
C PRO A 305 10.73 -25.09 -10.48
N ASP A 306 9.95 -25.50 -11.46
CA ASP A 306 8.65 -26.16 -11.23
C ASP A 306 8.83 -27.53 -10.58
N ARG A 307 7.89 -27.91 -9.74
CA ARG A 307 7.95 -29.15 -8.94
C ARG A 307 8.10 -30.40 -9.80
N GLU A 308 7.47 -30.45 -10.97
CA GLU A 308 7.57 -31.61 -11.87
C GLU A 308 8.95 -31.70 -12.54
N LYS A 309 9.56 -30.54 -12.88
CA LYS A 309 10.94 -30.53 -13.41
C LYS A 309 11.95 -31.05 -12.38
N MET A 310 11.76 -30.74 -11.09
CA MET A 310 12.65 -31.25 -10.02
C MET A 310 12.58 -32.78 -9.86
N LYS A 311 11.46 -33.41 -10.22
CA LYS A 311 11.32 -34.88 -10.14
C LYS A 311 12.02 -35.61 -11.30
N THR A 312 12.21 -34.93 -12.43
CA THR A 312 12.65 -35.55 -13.70
C THR A 312 14.00 -35.05 -14.19
N GLN A 313 14.48 -33.90 -13.72
CA GLN A 313 15.71 -33.25 -14.17
C GLN A 313 16.64 -32.99 -13.00
N MET A 314 17.84 -33.56 -13.05
CA MET A 314 18.85 -33.41 -11.99
C MET A 314 19.29 -31.96 -11.81
N GLU A 315 19.49 -31.22 -12.90
CA GLU A 315 19.89 -29.82 -12.84
C GLU A 315 18.84 -28.96 -12.13
N ALA A 316 17.55 -29.18 -12.40
CA ALA A 316 16.48 -28.48 -11.72
C ALA A 316 16.49 -28.73 -10.20
N LEU A 317 16.75 -29.98 -9.78
CA LEU A 317 16.89 -30.32 -8.36
C LEU A 317 18.11 -29.63 -7.72
N ILE A 318 19.24 -29.59 -8.41
CA ILE A 318 20.47 -28.91 -7.94
C ILE A 318 20.22 -27.40 -7.80
N TYR A 319 19.63 -26.76 -8.79
CA TYR A 319 19.31 -25.33 -8.70
C TYR A 319 18.33 -25.02 -7.58
N HIS A 320 17.30 -25.82 -7.44
CA HIS A 320 16.36 -25.68 -6.31
C HIS A 320 17.10 -25.74 -4.96
N PHE A 321 17.93 -26.76 -4.77
CA PHE A 321 18.72 -26.92 -3.55
C PHE A 321 19.59 -25.69 -3.27
N LYS A 322 20.37 -25.25 -4.27
CA LYS A 322 21.25 -24.09 -4.13
C LYS A 322 20.48 -22.79 -3.81
N ILE A 323 19.42 -22.51 -4.55
CA ILE A 323 18.61 -21.30 -4.32
C ILE A 323 18.04 -21.28 -2.89
N VAL A 324 17.56 -22.43 -2.40
CA VAL A 324 16.94 -22.50 -1.07
C VAL A 324 17.98 -22.43 0.06
N THR A 325 19.15 -23.05 -0.10
CA THR A 325 20.16 -23.13 0.97
C THR A 325 21.19 -22.01 0.97
N GLU A 326 21.59 -21.55 -0.22
CA GLU A 326 22.68 -20.56 -0.40
C GLU A 326 22.17 -19.22 -0.93
N GLY A 327 20.92 -19.18 -1.46
CA GLY A 327 20.40 -18.03 -2.19
C GLY A 327 21.01 -17.90 -3.59
N PHE A 328 20.75 -16.76 -4.23
CA PHE A 328 21.40 -16.38 -5.49
C PHE A 328 22.12 -15.04 -5.30
N THR A 329 23.21 -14.84 -6.00
CA THR A 329 23.97 -13.59 -5.95
C THR A 329 23.35 -12.55 -6.87
N VAL A 330 23.36 -11.29 -6.43
CA VAL A 330 22.93 -10.12 -7.22
C VAL A 330 24.18 -9.30 -7.53
N PRO A 331 24.38 -8.82 -8.77
CA PRO A 331 25.54 -7.99 -9.11
C PRO A 331 25.68 -6.79 -8.17
N GLU A 332 26.91 -6.35 -7.93
CA GLU A 332 27.19 -5.13 -7.17
C GLU A 332 26.53 -3.92 -7.85
N GLY A 333 25.86 -3.10 -7.05
CA GLY A 333 25.16 -1.91 -7.53
C GLY A 333 24.05 -1.46 -6.60
N GLU A 334 23.39 -0.40 -6.98
CA GLU A 334 22.27 0.17 -6.25
C GLU A 334 21.12 0.53 -7.18
N VAL A 335 19.90 0.48 -6.67
CA VAL A 335 18.70 0.82 -7.42
C VAL A 335 17.63 1.41 -6.49
N TYR A 336 16.93 2.42 -6.98
CA TYR A 336 15.65 2.84 -6.45
C TYR A 336 14.56 2.45 -7.44
N GLN A 337 13.50 1.82 -6.93
CA GLN A 337 12.32 1.45 -7.72
C GLN A 337 11.08 1.84 -6.94
N ALA A 338 10.28 2.71 -7.53
CA ALA A 338 9.00 3.13 -6.99
C ALA A 338 7.84 2.47 -7.74
N VAL A 339 6.72 2.34 -7.04
CA VAL A 339 5.42 1.92 -7.58
C VAL A 339 4.32 2.76 -6.95
N GLU A 340 3.20 2.88 -7.63
CA GLU A 340 2.01 3.54 -7.09
C GLU A 340 1.23 2.55 -6.22
N SER A 341 1.33 2.70 -4.89
CA SER A 341 0.50 1.96 -3.95
C SER A 341 -0.87 2.64 -3.77
N PRO A 342 -1.86 2.00 -3.12
CA PRO A 342 -3.14 2.63 -2.79
C PRO A 342 -3.01 3.93 -1.99
N ARG A 343 -1.90 4.12 -1.28
CA ARG A 343 -1.60 5.31 -0.43
C ARG A 343 -0.71 6.32 -1.11
N GLY A 344 -0.09 5.93 -2.22
CA GLY A 344 0.82 6.76 -3.01
C GLY A 344 2.13 6.05 -3.34
N GLU A 345 3.19 6.81 -3.54
CA GLU A 345 4.49 6.29 -3.93
C GLU A 345 5.10 5.40 -2.84
N MET A 346 5.23 4.12 -3.13
CA MET A 346 5.99 3.13 -2.37
C MET A 346 7.29 2.84 -3.11
N GLY A 347 8.43 3.03 -2.45
CA GLY A 347 9.73 2.84 -3.08
C GLY A 347 10.66 1.93 -2.30
N TYR A 348 11.46 1.14 -3.01
CA TYR A 348 12.55 0.35 -2.43
C TYR A 348 13.89 0.80 -3.00
N TYR A 349 14.78 1.24 -2.11
CA TYR A 349 16.18 1.45 -2.40
C TYR A 349 16.96 0.24 -1.92
N VAL A 350 17.59 -0.46 -2.87
CA VAL A 350 18.30 -1.71 -2.60
C VAL A 350 19.76 -1.54 -3.05
N VAL A 351 20.70 -1.86 -2.16
CA VAL A 351 22.13 -1.89 -2.42
C VAL A 351 22.61 -3.33 -2.35
N SER A 352 23.34 -3.76 -3.36
CA SER A 352 23.99 -5.08 -3.43
C SER A 352 25.50 -4.92 -3.43
N ASP A 353 26.19 -5.78 -2.68
CA ASP A 353 27.66 -5.91 -2.63
C ASP A 353 28.15 -7.14 -3.40
N GLY A 354 27.33 -7.70 -4.29
CA GLY A 354 27.66 -8.91 -5.05
C GLY A 354 27.37 -10.22 -4.32
N THR A 355 26.86 -10.18 -3.09
CA THR A 355 26.53 -11.38 -2.30
C THR A 355 25.08 -11.86 -2.51
N ALA A 356 24.71 -12.92 -1.83
CA ALA A 356 23.33 -13.46 -1.85
C ALA A 356 22.36 -12.72 -0.90
N LYS A 357 22.85 -11.72 -0.18
CA LYS A 357 22.06 -10.90 0.77
C LYS A 357 22.18 -9.44 0.36
N PRO A 358 21.10 -8.66 0.50
CA PRO A 358 21.20 -7.21 0.25
C PRO A 358 22.09 -6.56 1.33
N TYR A 359 23.00 -5.69 0.90
CA TYR A 359 23.82 -4.88 1.80
C TYR A 359 22.98 -3.85 2.53
N ARG A 360 22.00 -3.23 1.82
CA ARG A 360 21.04 -2.30 2.39
C ARG A 360 19.70 -2.43 1.69
N VAL A 361 18.63 -2.40 2.47
CA VAL A 361 17.26 -2.21 1.97
C VAL A 361 16.66 -1.05 2.73
N HIS A 362 16.24 -0.01 2.01
CA HIS A 362 15.50 1.11 2.58
C HIS A 362 14.16 1.24 1.87
N MET A 363 13.12 1.53 2.64
CA MET A 363 11.74 1.59 2.19
C MET A 363 11.19 3.02 2.30
N ARG A 364 10.86 3.62 1.18
CA ARG A 364 10.13 4.89 1.14
C ARG A 364 8.65 4.57 1.34
N SER A 365 8.12 4.98 2.47
CA SER A 365 6.73 4.75 2.90
C SER A 365 5.84 5.92 2.52
N PRO A 366 4.73 5.71 1.80
CA PRO A 366 3.74 6.75 1.56
C PRO A 366 3.00 7.16 2.83
N SER A 367 2.69 6.23 3.73
CA SER A 367 1.98 6.52 4.97
C SER A 367 2.81 7.42 5.91
N PHE A 368 4.13 7.18 5.99
CA PHE A 368 5.03 8.02 6.78
C PHE A 368 5.06 9.47 6.25
N ALA A 369 5.17 9.63 4.93
CA ALA A 369 5.17 10.94 4.29
C ALA A 369 3.82 11.66 4.47
N ASN A 370 2.71 10.95 4.24
CA ASN A 370 1.37 11.54 4.38
C ASN A 370 1.04 11.91 5.83
N LEU A 371 1.54 11.17 6.83
CA LEU A 371 1.31 11.47 8.24
C LEU A 371 1.88 12.84 8.65
N GLN A 372 2.95 13.31 8.01
CA GLN A 372 3.53 14.63 8.28
C GLN A 372 2.56 15.78 7.97
N THR A 373 1.57 15.57 7.09
CA THR A 373 0.57 16.58 6.74
C THR A 373 -0.44 16.82 7.86
N LEU A 374 -0.55 15.90 8.82
CA LEU A 374 -1.59 15.92 9.84
C LEU A 374 -1.57 17.18 10.71
N GLN A 375 -0.39 17.67 11.07
CA GLN A 375 -0.27 18.92 11.84
C GLN A 375 -0.93 20.08 11.09
N LYS A 376 -0.58 20.25 9.83
CA LYS A 376 -1.12 21.35 9.00
C LYS A 376 -2.63 21.22 8.76
N MET A 377 -3.11 19.98 8.63
CA MET A 377 -4.55 19.69 8.41
C MET A 377 -5.41 19.98 9.63
N CYS A 378 -4.87 19.84 10.85
CA CYS A 378 -5.64 19.87 12.09
C CYS A 378 -5.46 21.16 12.90
N GLU A 379 -4.43 21.95 12.66
CA GLU A 379 -4.17 23.21 13.39
C GLU A 379 -5.35 24.18 13.24
N GLY A 380 -5.85 24.70 14.36
CA GLY A 380 -7.01 25.59 14.42
C GLY A 380 -8.36 24.88 14.20
N ARG A 381 -8.41 23.54 14.16
CA ARG A 381 -9.61 22.73 13.98
C ARG A 381 -10.06 22.09 15.30
N LEU A 382 -11.25 21.50 15.30
CA LEU A 382 -11.79 20.81 16.48
C LEU A 382 -11.14 19.41 16.64
N ILE A 383 -11.09 18.92 17.87
CA ILE A 383 -10.65 17.54 18.18
C ILE A 383 -11.43 16.51 17.33
N ALA A 384 -12.72 16.71 17.14
CA ALA A 384 -13.55 15.84 16.34
C ALA A 384 -13.08 15.75 14.87
N ASP A 385 -12.44 16.79 14.34
CA ASP A 385 -11.92 16.81 12.96
C ASP A 385 -10.63 16.01 12.81
N VAL A 386 -9.87 15.79 13.89
CA VAL A 386 -8.66 14.96 13.89
C VAL A 386 -8.98 13.53 13.44
N VAL A 387 -10.09 12.97 13.90
CA VAL A 387 -10.55 11.63 13.52
C VAL A 387 -10.80 11.54 12.01
N ALA A 388 -11.53 12.52 11.45
CA ALA A 388 -11.79 12.60 10.02
C ALA A 388 -10.50 12.83 9.21
N ALA A 389 -9.57 13.64 9.71
CA ALA A 389 -8.28 13.90 9.08
C ALA A 389 -7.44 12.62 8.99
N ILE A 390 -7.23 11.90 10.11
CA ILE A 390 -6.47 10.65 10.16
C ILE A 390 -7.09 9.61 9.22
N GLY A 391 -8.39 9.37 9.32
CA GLY A 391 -9.09 8.44 8.45
C GLY A 391 -8.94 8.79 6.96
N SER A 392 -8.86 10.08 6.62
CA SER A 392 -8.77 10.53 5.24
C SER A 392 -7.40 10.31 4.57
N ILE A 393 -6.30 10.29 5.33
CA ILE A 393 -4.96 10.04 4.79
C ILE A 393 -4.63 8.56 4.62
N ASP A 394 -5.48 7.66 5.12
CA ASP A 394 -5.37 6.20 4.95
C ASP A 394 -4.01 5.64 5.34
N ILE A 395 -3.53 5.97 6.53
CA ILE A 395 -2.24 5.46 7.01
C ILE A 395 -2.33 4.00 7.45
N VAL A 396 -1.26 3.25 7.21
CA VAL A 396 -1.02 1.93 7.80
C VAL A 396 0.25 1.99 8.64
N LEU A 397 0.12 1.62 9.92
CA LEU A 397 1.23 1.86 10.84
C LEU A 397 2.41 0.90 10.65
N GLY A 398 2.19 -0.27 10.07
CA GLY A 398 3.29 -1.12 9.62
C GLY A 398 4.16 -0.46 8.56
N ASP A 399 3.56 0.33 7.65
CA ASP A 399 4.24 1.13 6.65
C ASP A 399 4.91 2.37 7.25
N VAL A 400 4.31 2.98 8.26
CA VAL A 400 4.90 4.12 8.99
C VAL A 400 6.15 3.69 9.77
N ASP A 401 6.05 2.61 10.54
CA ASP A 401 7.07 2.21 11.51
C ASP A 401 8.16 1.28 10.93
N ARG A 402 7.88 0.49 9.89
CA ARG A 402 8.78 -0.42 9.12
C ARG A 402 9.52 -1.46 9.93
#